data_50c5e58c5201667ef7f5a1e097d7f2f7
#
_entry.id   50c5e58c5201667ef7f5a1e097d7f2f7
#
_cell.length_a   1.000
_cell.length_b   1.000
_cell.length_c   1.000
_cell.angle_alpha   90.00
_cell.angle_beta   90.00
_cell.angle_gamma   90.00
#
_symmetry.space_group_name_H-M   'P 1'
#
loop_
_entity.id
_entity.type
_entity.pdbx_description
1 polymer ?
#
loop_
_entity_poly.entity_id
_entity_poly.type
_entity_poly.pdbx_seq_one_letter_code
_entity_poly.pdbx_strand_id
1 'polypeptide(L)'
;MAYYAPRPQTDEDPFASAQKIPSLSWKNQPVGTIFTCEVLEPAKLLQSRNYETNEPDYWDKEHTQPKMAAVINVLVQAGPHSVGEKRSIWAQKPSNLFAEIAEAQKTAGARLAPGGILQLKFVGEVPHTNPRNNPIKQYKARYSPPAASSADDAFGETPPAQSAQQPRPAFMGPRPAATPVQPSAKK
;
A
#
# COMPACT_ATOMS: atom_id res chain seq x y z
N MET A 1 11.61 -56.08 -24.55
CA MET A 1 12.30 -54.86 -24.07
C MET A 1 11.71 -53.67 -24.78
N ALA A 2 10.92 -52.87 -24.10
CA ALA A 2 10.30 -51.70 -24.68
C ALA A 2 11.27 -50.50 -24.53
N TYR A 3 11.72 -49.93 -25.65
CA TYR A 3 12.52 -48.72 -25.70
C TYR A 3 11.61 -47.54 -25.32
N TYR A 4 11.83 -46.99 -24.15
CA TYR A 4 11.28 -45.68 -23.78
C TYR A 4 12.06 -44.60 -24.56
N ALA A 5 11.47 -44.08 -25.60
CA ALA A 5 11.98 -42.88 -26.25
C ALA A 5 11.90 -41.69 -25.26
N PRO A 6 12.99 -40.92 -25.09
CA PRO A 6 12.93 -39.71 -24.28
C PRO A 6 11.88 -38.78 -24.89
N ARG A 7 10.96 -38.27 -24.06
CA ARG A 7 10.06 -37.22 -24.48
C ARG A 7 10.88 -36.01 -24.93
N PRO A 8 10.60 -35.42 -26.09
CA PRO A 8 11.21 -34.17 -26.44
C PRO A 8 10.92 -33.19 -25.31
N GLN A 9 11.95 -32.55 -24.80
CA GLN A 9 11.81 -31.39 -23.92
C GLN A 9 11.12 -30.33 -24.78
N THR A 10 9.81 -30.21 -24.59
CA THR A 10 9.02 -29.15 -25.17
C THR A 10 9.49 -27.84 -24.58
N ASP A 11 9.86 -26.97 -25.46
CA ASP A 11 10.01 -25.55 -25.39
C ASP A 11 9.65 -24.95 -24.03
N GLU A 12 10.65 -24.28 -23.45
CA GLU A 12 10.50 -23.54 -22.20
C GLU A 12 9.22 -22.71 -22.30
N ASP A 13 8.24 -23.07 -21.49
CA ASP A 13 7.03 -22.29 -21.34
C ASP A 13 7.47 -20.85 -21.01
N PRO A 14 7.23 -19.86 -21.90
CA PRO A 14 7.66 -18.48 -21.67
C PRO A 14 7.08 -17.91 -20.37
N PHE A 15 6.08 -18.59 -19.78
CA PHE A 15 5.52 -18.26 -18.47
C PHE A 15 6.18 -19.02 -17.31
N ALA A 16 6.94 -20.10 -17.56
CA ALA A 16 7.68 -20.82 -16.52
C ALA A 16 8.85 -20.01 -15.95
N SER A 17 9.36 -19.06 -16.71
CA SER A 17 10.40 -18.11 -16.28
C SER A 17 9.84 -16.84 -15.67
N ALA A 18 8.52 -16.73 -15.44
CA ALA A 18 7.98 -15.65 -14.64
C ALA A 18 8.62 -15.73 -13.24
N GLN A 19 9.70 -14.97 -13.05
CA GLN A 19 10.49 -14.97 -11.82
C GLN A 19 9.53 -14.80 -10.65
N LYS A 20 9.43 -15.85 -9.83
CA LYS A 20 8.60 -15.81 -8.62
C LYS A 20 9.09 -14.65 -7.75
N ILE A 21 8.32 -13.59 -7.70
CA ILE A 21 8.66 -12.41 -6.91
C ILE A 21 8.77 -12.85 -5.45
N PRO A 22 9.93 -12.72 -4.81
CA PRO A 22 10.10 -13.15 -3.43
C PRO A 22 9.22 -12.31 -2.51
N SER A 23 8.73 -12.94 -1.42
CA SER A 23 7.90 -12.22 -0.45
C SER A 23 8.71 -11.25 0.40
N LEU A 24 8.05 -10.17 0.83
CA LEU A 24 8.59 -9.26 1.84
C LEU A 24 8.70 -10.01 3.17
N SER A 25 9.91 -10.18 3.69
CA SER A 25 10.15 -10.96 4.91
C SER A 25 10.27 -10.06 6.14
N TRP A 26 9.53 -10.42 7.19
CA TRP A 26 9.60 -9.82 8.51
C TRP A 26 10.41 -10.67 9.50
N LYS A 27 11.06 -11.72 9.00
CA LYS A 27 11.88 -12.61 9.85
C LYS A 27 13.07 -11.84 10.41
N ASN A 28 13.29 -11.94 11.71
CA ASN A 28 14.40 -11.27 12.43
C ASN A 28 14.40 -9.75 12.36
N GLN A 29 13.26 -9.12 12.00
CA GLN A 29 13.17 -7.67 11.99
C GLN A 29 12.83 -7.16 13.40
N PRO A 30 13.52 -6.14 13.93
CA PRO A 30 13.19 -5.55 15.21
C PRO A 30 11.86 -4.78 15.15
N VAL A 31 11.21 -4.65 16.32
CA VAL A 31 10.04 -3.78 16.47
C VAL A 31 10.42 -2.35 16.07
N GLY A 32 9.56 -1.69 15.34
CA GLY A 32 9.82 -0.37 14.78
C GLY A 32 10.32 -0.37 13.35
N THR A 33 10.73 -1.53 12.79
CA THR A 33 11.13 -1.63 11.39
C THR A 33 10.04 -1.12 10.46
N ILE A 34 10.44 -0.28 9.50
CA ILE A 34 9.56 0.30 8.49
C ILE A 34 10.04 -0.13 7.11
N PHE A 35 9.11 -0.60 6.28
CA PHE A 35 9.29 -0.74 4.85
C PHE A 35 8.52 0.35 4.14
N THR A 36 9.17 1.05 3.23
CA THR A 36 8.52 1.98 2.29
C THR A 36 8.62 1.35 0.90
N CYS A 37 7.47 1.14 0.29
CA CYS A 37 7.36 0.41 -0.96
C CYS A 37 6.48 1.17 -1.94
N GLU A 38 6.86 1.18 -3.20
CA GLU A 38 6.02 1.63 -4.30
C GLU A 38 5.19 0.46 -4.82
N VAL A 39 3.90 0.67 -4.99
CA VAL A 39 2.98 -0.32 -5.55
C VAL A 39 3.21 -0.44 -7.04
N LEU A 40 3.46 -1.64 -7.54
CA LEU A 40 3.72 -1.88 -8.97
C LEU A 40 2.47 -2.21 -9.76
N GLU A 41 1.49 -2.86 -9.13
CA GLU A 41 0.23 -3.25 -9.76
C GLU A 41 -0.90 -3.28 -8.73
N PRO A 42 -2.17 -3.24 -9.15
CA PRO A 42 -3.30 -3.37 -8.25
C PRO A 42 -3.23 -4.67 -7.45
N ALA A 43 -3.65 -4.62 -6.18
CA ALA A 43 -3.70 -5.80 -5.31
C ALA A 43 -4.61 -6.89 -5.92
N LYS A 44 -4.13 -8.14 -5.89
CA LYS A 44 -4.88 -9.32 -6.35
C LYS A 44 -5.32 -10.12 -5.14
N LEU A 45 -6.55 -10.60 -5.13
CA LEU A 45 -7.03 -11.53 -4.11
C LEU A 45 -6.85 -12.96 -4.64
N LEU A 46 -5.97 -13.72 -4.01
CA LEU A 46 -5.66 -15.09 -4.40
C LEU A 46 -5.97 -16.05 -3.26
N GLN A 47 -6.34 -17.28 -3.59
CA GLN A 47 -6.43 -18.34 -2.60
C GLN A 47 -5.01 -18.75 -2.18
N SER A 48 -4.78 -18.80 -0.86
CA SER A 48 -3.53 -19.29 -0.28
C SER A 48 -3.33 -20.75 -0.64
N ARG A 49 -2.07 -21.15 -0.77
CA ARG A 49 -1.70 -22.55 -1.03
C ARG A 49 -0.81 -23.04 0.10
N ASN A 50 -0.94 -24.30 0.43
CA ASN A 50 -0.05 -24.99 1.35
C ASN A 50 1.37 -24.93 0.79
N TYR A 51 2.34 -24.57 1.62
CA TYR A 51 3.73 -24.40 1.20
C TYR A 51 4.39 -25.73 0.76
N GLU A 52 4.00 -26.84 1.40
CA GLU A 52 4.61 -28.16 1.16
C GLU A 52 3.95 -28.88 0.00
N THR A 53 2.60 -28.93 -0.03
CA THR A 53 1.84 -29.70 -1.02
C THR A 53 1.44 -28.89 -2.25
N ASN A 54 1.55 -27.55 -2.19
CA ASN A 54 1.06 -26.60 -3.21
C ASN A 54 -0.45 -26.72 -3.50
N GLU A 55 -1.20 -27.41 -2.64
CA GLU A 55 -2.65 -27.51 -2.73
C GLU A 55 -3.33 -26.25 -2.21
N PRO A 56 -4.56 -25.93 -2.67
CA PRO A 56 -5.36 -24.83 -2.13
C PRO A 56 -5.57 -25.01 -0.63
N ASP A 57 -5.38 -23.95 0.16
CA ASP A 57 -5.52 -23.96 1.61
C ASP A 57 -6.91 -23.47 2.05
N TYR A 58 -7.45 -24.08 3.11
CA TYR A 58 -8.80 -23.85 3.64
C TYR A 58 -8.76 -23.67 5.14
N TRP A 59 -9.76 -22.97 5.68
CA TRP A 59 -9.94 -22.83 7.14
C TRP A 59 -10.55 -24.07 7.78
N ASP A 60 -11.33 -24.82 7.01
CA ASP A 60 -12.10 -25.99 7.43
C ASP A 60 -11.65 -27.26 6.69
N LYS A 61 -11.91 -28.40 7.30
CA LYS A 61 -11.58 -29.73 6.71
C LYS A 61 -12.49 -30.10 5.53
N GLU A 62 -13.65 -29.46 5.45
CA GLU A 62 -14.66 -29.73 4.43
C GLU A 62 -14.41 -28.94 3.13
N HIS A 63 -13.35 -28.13 3.11
CA HIS A 63 -12.91 -27.30 1.96
C HIS A 63 -13.97 -26.29 1.48
N THR A 64 -14.84 -25.83 2.41
CA THR A 64 -15.90 -24.87 2.10
C THR A 64 -15.45 -23.41 2.27
N GLN A 65 -14.42 -23.15 3.10
CA GLN A 65 -13.94 -21.82 3.43
C GLN A 65 -12.48 -21.61 2.96
N PRO A 66 -12.27 -21.10 1.74
CA PRO A 66 -10.92 -20.90 1.21
C PRO A 66 -10.17 -19.83 2.02
N LYS A 67 -8.90 -20.09 2.32
CA LYS A 67 -8.00 -19.07 2.86
C LYS A 67 -7.59 -18.12 1.75
N MET A 68 -7.95 -16.86 1.86
CA MET A 68 -7.66 -15.84 0.86
C MET A 68 -6.56 -14.91 1.35
N ALA A 69 -5.70 -14.49 0.43
CA ALA A 69 -4.67 -13.49 0.69
C ALA A 69 -4.71 -12.39 -0.38
N ALA A 70 -4.57 -11.15 0.04
CA ALA A 70 -4.25 -10.06 -0.87
C ALA A 70 -2.75 -10.11 -1.17
N VAL A 71 -2.42 -10.17 -2.45
CA VAL A 71 -1.04 -10.16 -2.96
C VAL A 71 -0.80 -8.81 -3.62
N ILE A 72 0.22 -8.10 -3.15
CA ILE A 72 0.58 -6.76 -3.62
C ILE A 72 2.04 -6.84 -4.06
N ASN A 73 2.29 -6.63 -5.35
CA ASN A 73 3.65 -6.53 -5.86
C ASN A 73 4.17 -5.10 -5.71
N VAL A 74 5.35 -5.00 -5.14
CA VAL A 74 5.93 -3.71 -4.74
C VAL A 74 7.41 -3.61 -5.12
N LEU A 75 7.88 -2.39 -5.28
CA LEU A 75 9.28 -2.03 -5.37
C LEU A 75 9.74 -1.44 -4.04
N VAL A 76 10.76 -2.01 -3.42
CA VAL A 76 11.28 -1.49 -2.15
C VAL A 76 11.98 -0.16 -2.38
N GLN A 77 11.51 0.89 -1.70
CA GLN A 77 12.11 2.23 -1.74
C GLN A 77 13.00 2.49 -0.52
N ALA A 78 12.62 1.92 0.64
CA ALA A 78 13.42 1.98 1.86
C ALA A 78 13.05 0.85 2.82
N GLY A 79 14.02 0.40 3.62
CA GLY A 79 13.84 -0.64 4.63
C GLY A 79 15.01 -1.63 4.67
N PRO A 80 14.85 -2.78 5.34
CA PRO A 80 15.91 -3.79 5.46
C PRO A 80 16.26 -4.54 4.16
N HIS A 81 15.39 -4.51 3.15
CA HIS A 81 15.69 -5.09 1.84
C HIS A 81 16.39 -4.08 0.93
N SER A 82 17.03 -4.56 -0.13
CA SER A 82 17.72 -3.70 -1.09
C SER A 82 16.73 -2.78 -1.80
N VAL A 83 17.09 -1.50 -1.90
CA VAL A 83 16.31 -0.51 -2.65
C VAL A 83 16.27 -0.90 -4.12
N GLY A 84 15.10 -0.77 -4.74
CA GLY A 84 14.87 -1.19 -6.13
C GLY A 84 14.55 -2.68 -6.30
N GLU A 85 14.52 -3.44 -5.21
CA GLU A 85 14.15 -4.86 -5.27
C GLU A 85 12.63 -5.03 -5.37
N LYS A 86 12.20 -5.91 -6.30
CA LYS A 86 10.79 -6.30 -6.41
C LYS A 86 10.46 -7.34 -5.35
N ARG A 87 9.41 -7.09 -4.58
CA ARG A 87 8.90 -7.98 -3.53
C ARG A 87 7.38 -8.13 -3.62
N SER A 88 6.85 -9.21 -3.06
CA SER A 88 5.41 -9.40 -2.90
C SER A 88 5.02 -9.33 -1.41
N ILE A 89 3.96 -8.62 -1.11
CA ILE A 89 3.35 -8.58 0.22
C ILE A 89 2.15 -9.52 0.19
N TRP A 90 2.14 -10.51 1.09
CA TRP A 90 1.05 -11.45 1.26
C TRP A 90 0.29 -11.11 2.54
N ALA A 91 -0.87 -10.52 2.39
CA ALA A 91 -1.75 -10.17 3.50
C ALA A 91 -2.93 -11.14 3.55
N GLN A 92 -2.82 -12.17 4.39
CA GLN A 92 -3.86 -13.19 4.55
C GLN A 92 -5.12 -12.59 5.19
N LYS A 93 -6.28 -12.97 4.71
CA LYS A 93 -7.58 -12.59 5.28
C LYS A 93 -8.13 -13.74 6.16
N PRO A 94 -8.48 -13.51 7.42
CA PRO A 94 -8.25 -12.28 8.18
C PRO A 94 -6.85 -12.24 8.82
N SER A 95 -6.20 -11.08 8.80
CA SER A 95 -4.97 -10.83 9.56
C SER A 95 -4.87 -9.34 9.92
N ASN A 96 -4.06 -9.00 10.91
CA ASN A 96 -3.79 -7.61 11.25
C ASN A 96 -3.21 -6.85 10.04
N LEU A 97 -2.27 -7.45 9.30
CA LEU A 97 -1.67 -6.82 8.12
C LEU A 97 -2.74 -6.49 7.06
N PHE A 98 -3.67 -7.41 6.79
CA PHE A 98 -4.77 -7.18 5.86
C PHE A 98 -5.67 -6.03 6.31
N ALA A 99 -6.06 -6.02 7.60
CA ALA A 99 -6.90 -4.98 8.18
C ALA A 99 -6.23 -3.60 8.14
N GLU A 100 -4.94 -3.52 8.47
CA GLU A 100 -4.19 -2.27 8.46
C GLU A 100 -4.01 -1.70 7.04
N ILE A 101 -3.77 -2.54 6.04
CA ILE A 101 -3.73 -2.10 4.64
C ILE A 101 -5.10 -1.60 4.17
N ALA A 102 -6.17 -2.30 4.54
CA ALA A 102 -7.53 -1.86 4.19
C ALA A 102 -7.87 -0.50 4.84
N GLU A 103 -7.50 -0.29 6.11
CA GLU A 103 -7.70 0.98 6.80
C GLU A 103 -6.84 2.10 6.21
N ALA A 104 -5.60 1.80 5.80
CA ALA A 104 -4.74 2.77 5.12
C ALA A 104 -5.35 3.24 3.78
N GLN A 105 -5.95 2.33 2.99
CA GLN A 105 -6.67 2.69 1.76
C GLN A 105 -7.90 3.56 2.05
N LYS A 106 -8.67 3.21 3.08
CA LYS A 106 -9.85 3.95 3.50
C LYS A 106 -9.47 5.37 3.94
N THR A 107 -8.42 5.51 4.75
CA THR A 107 -7.90 6.80 5.22
C THR A 107 -7.39 7.66 4.05
N ALA A 108 -6.75 7.04 3.07
CA ALA A 108 -6.28 7.73 1.86
C ALA A 108 -7.42 8.07 0.87
N GLY A 109 -8.63 7.53 1.08
CA GLY A 109 -9.75 7.67 0.14
C GLY A 109 -9.50 7.04 -1.23
N ALA A 110 -8.50 6.15 -1.34
CA ALA A 110 -8.05 5.58 -2.61
C ALA A 110 -7.67 4.11 -2.46
N ARG A 111 -7.87 3.32 -3.53
CA ARG A 111 -7.37 1.95 -3.62
C ARG A 111 -5.89 1.94 -3.93
N LEU A 112 -5.21 0.83 -3.59
CA LEU A 112 -3.83 0.62 -4.00
C LEU A 112 -3.73 0.66 -5.54
N ALA A 113 -2.89 1.57 -6.02
CA ALA A 113 -2.67 1.80 -7.45
C ALA A 113 -1.18 1.87 -7.75
N PRO A 114 -0.75 1.53 -8.98
CA PRO A 114 0.64 1.66 -9.40
C PRO A 114 1.18 3.06 -9.16
N GLY A 115 2.43 3.16 -8.69
CA GLY A 115 3.08 4.43 -8.32
C GLY A 115 2.67 4.97 -6.94
N GLY A 116 1.68 4.37 -6.28
CA GLY A 116 1.34 4.73 -4.90
C GLY A 116 2.37 4.20 -3.89
N ILE A 117 2.56 4.92 -2.80
CA ILE A 117 3.53 4.57 -1.75
C ILE A 117 2.82 3.92 -0.56
N LEU A 118 3.18 2.67 -0.28
CA LEU A 118 2.72 1.91 0.87
C LEU A 118 3.86 1.82 1.91
N GLN A 119 3.60 2.32 3.11
CA GLN A 119 4.48 2.19 4.25
C GLN A 119 3.91 1.16 5.22
N LEU A 120 4.73 0.20 5.62
CA LEU A 120 4.39 -0.83 6.60
C LEU A 120 5.37 -0.75 7.77
N LYS A 121 4.85 -0.66 8.98
CA LYS A 121 5.63 -0.65 10.22
C LYS A 121 5.33 -1.90 11.03
N PHE A 122 6.36 -2.63 11.44
CA PHE A 122 6.24 -3.70 12.43
C PHE A 122 6.16 -3.07 13.83
N VAL A 123 5.07 -3.29 14.55
CA VAL A 123 4.85 -2.66 15.86
C VAL A 123 5.01 -3.61 17.03
N GLY A 124 5.07 -4.92 16.78
CA GLY A 124 5.28 -5.92 17.82
C GLY A 124 4.63 -7.24 17.52
N GLU A 125 4.60 -8.08 18.56
CA GLU A 125 3.98 -9.41 18.53
C GLU A 125 3.03 -9.55 19.72
N VAL A 126 1.91 -10.22 19.49
CA VAL A 126 0.94 -10.56 20.53
C VAL A 126 0.91 -12.08 20.69
N PRO A 127 0.93 -12.61 21.91
CA PRO A 127 0.82 -14.05 22.13
C PRO A 127 -0.40 -14.63 21.40
N HIS A 128 -0.22 -15.77 20.76
CA HIS A 128 -1.35 -16.48 20.18
C HIS A 128 -2.19 -17.13 21.29
N THR A 129 -3.51 -17.20 21.09
CA THR A 129 -4.44 -17.86 22.05
C THR A 129 -4.05 -19.32 22.33
N ASN A 130 -3.53 -20.01 21.30
CA ASN A 130 -2.93 -21.33 21.45
C ASN A 130 -1.42 -21.18 21.62
N PRO A 131 -0.82 -21.57 22.78
CA PRO A 131 0.61 -21.39 23.05
C PRO A 131 1.53 -22.23 22.16
N ARG A 132 0.99 -23.19 21.41
CA ARG A 132 1.75 -23.99 20.43
C ARG A 132 1.99 -23.24 19.10
N ASN A 133 1.26 -22.17 18.88
CA ASN A 133 1.38 -21.37 17.67
C ASN A 133 2.35 -20.20 17.87
N ASN A 134 2.98 -19.76 16.80
CA ASN A 134 3.84 -18.59 16.82
C ASN A 134 3.04 -17.33 17.21
N PRO A 135 3.67 -16.36 17.91
CA PRO A 135 3.06 -15.07 18.18
C PRO A 135 2.55 -14.38 16.92
N ILE A 136 1.44 -13.66 17.08
CA ILE A 136 0.80 -12.93 15.99
C ILE A 136 1.51 -11.59 15.82
N LYS A 137 2.12 -11.37 14.67
CA LYS A 137 2.78 -10.11 14.33
C LYS A 137 1.77 -9.00 14.11
N GLN A 138 2.05 -7.83 14.68
CA GLN A 138 1.23 -6.63 14.58
C GLN A 138 1.91 -5.60 13.69
N TYR A 139 1.12 -4.97 12.84
CA TYR A 139 1.60 -4.00 11.85
C TYR A 139 0.78 -2.72 11.93
N LYS A 140 1.34 -1.64 11.39
CA LYS A 140 0.63 -0.43 11.00
C LYS A 140 0.94 -0.13 9.54
N ALA A 141 -0.07 0.33 8.82
CA ALA A 141 0.07 0.70 7.41
C ALA A 141 -0.29 2.16 7.18
N ARG A 142 0.38 2.79 6.20
CA ARG A 142 -0.01 4.08 5.62
C ARG A 142 0.08 3.97 4.12
N TYR A 143 -0.85 4.58 3.43
CA TYR A 143 -0.88 4.61 1.99
C TYR A 143 -0.98 6.05 1.49
N SER A 144 -0.13 6.40 0.53
CA SER A 144 -0.20 7.65 -0.23
C SER A 144 -0.47 7.28 -1.68
N PRO A 145 -1.62 7.68 -2.24
CA PRO A 145 -1.90 7.41 -3.65
C PRO A 145 -0.87 8.10 -4.56
N PRO A 146 -0.69 7.62 -5.80
CA PRO A 146 0.16 8.30 -6.76
C PRO A 146 -0.36 9.72 -6.96
N ALA A 147 0.56 10.69 -7.12
CA ALA A 147 0.17 12.03 -7.52
C ALA A 147 -0.69 11.91 -8.78
N ALA A 148 -1.88 12.49 -8.77
CA ALA A 148 -2.68 12.57 -9.98
C ALA A 148 -1.81 13.28 -11.03
N SER A 149 -1.32 12.52 -12.02
CA SER A 149 -0.81 13.15 -13.23
C SER A 149 -2.00 13.88 -13.82
N SER A 150 -2.02 15.20 -13.71
CA SER A 150 -2.98 15.99 -14.45
C SER A 150 -2.78 15.63 -15.92
N ALA A 151 -3.75 14.95 -16.50
CA ALA A 151 -3.72 14.58 -17.92
C ALA A 151 -3.67 15.83 -18.83
N ASP A 152 -3.80 17.02 -18.26
CA ASP A 152 -3.67 18.31 -18.93
C ASP A 152 -2.22 18.70 -19.29
N ASP A 153 -1.21 18.10 -18.64
CA ASP A 153 0.19 18.38 -18.99
C ASP A 153 0.70 17.63 -20.24
N ALA A 154 -0.07 16.66 -20.76
CA ALA A 154 0.34 15.86 -21.91
C ALA A 154 0.10 16.55 -23.27
N PHE A 155 -0.72 17.58 -23.30
CA PHE A 155 -0.98 18.38 -24.50
C PHE A 155 -0.63 19.84 -24.17
N GLY A 156 0.65 20.18 -24.35
CA GLY A 156 1.19 21.50 -24.09
C GLY A 156 0.53 22.63 -24.88
N GLU A 157 -0.71 22.97 -24.56
CA GLU A 157 -1.28 24.27 -24.88
C GLU A 157 -0.99 25.20 -23.71
N THR A 158 0.07 25.96 -23.88
CA THR A 158 0.38 27.11 -23.06
C THR A 158 -0.83 28.06 -23.11
N PRO A 159 -1.57 28.30 -22.01
CA PRO A 159 -2.62 29.30 -22.02
C PRO A 159 -1.97 30.66 -22.37
N PRO A 160 -2.59 31.48 -23.22
CA PRO A 160 -2.05 32.80 -23.52
C PRO A 160 -1.94 33.58 -22.21
N ALA A 161 -0.75 34.15 -21.98
CA ALA A 161 -0.43 34.97 -20.83
C ALA A 161 -1.53 36.01 -20.61
N GLN A 162 -2.36 35.81 -19.59
CA GLN A 162 -3.28 36.84 -19.13
C GLN A 162 -2.43 38.00 -18.63
N SER A 163 -2.49 39.09 -19.38
CA SER A 163 -1.89 40.38 -19.06
C SER A 163 -2.20 40.76 -17.62
N ALA A 164 -1.14 40.99 -16.86
CA ALA A 164 -1.20 41.50 -15.50
C ALA A 164 -2.11 42.72 -15.46
N GLN A 165 -3.29 42.59 -14.85
CA GLN A 165 -4.11 43.72 -14.48
C GLN A 165 -3.37 44.47 -13.37
N GLN A 166 -2.94 45.68 -13.68
CA GLN A 166 -2.39 46.64 -12.73
C GLN A 166 -3.32 46.79 -11.54
N PRO A 167 -2.81 46.82 -10.31
CA PRO A 167 -3.62 47.14 -9.15
C PRO A 167 -4.12 48.60 -9.23
N ARG A 168 -5.44 48.78 -9.24
CA ARG A 168 -6.06 50.09 -9.09
C ARG A 168 -5.71 50.67 -7.71
N PRO A 169 -5.36 51.96 -7.61
CA PRO A 169 -5.11 52.59 -6.33
C PRO A 169 -6.39 52.64 -5.52
N ALA A 170 -6.28 52.23 -4.25
CA ALA A 170 -7.35 52.25 -3.27
C ALA A 170 -7.73 53.69 -2.98
N PHE A 171 -8.98 54.03 -3.22
CA PHE A 171 -9.61 55.31 -2.82
C PHE A 171 -9.72 55.31 -1.30
N MET A 172 -8.98 56.20 -0.62
CA MET A 172 -9.09 56.46 0.82
C MET A 172 -10.41 57.19 1.10
N GLY A 173 -11.41 56.45 1.62
CA GLY A 173 -12.60 57.03 2.21
C GLY A 173 -12.34 57.43 3.68
N PRO A 174 -12.99 58.48 4.20
CA PRO A 174 -12.70 59.00 5.53
C PRO A 174 -13.15 58.05 6.64
N ARG A 175 -12.28 57.94 7.63
CA ARG A 175 -12.42 57.12 8.85
C ARG A 175 -13.52 57.68 9.76
N PRO A 176 -14.56 56.92 10.18
CA PRO A 176 -15.48 57.37 11.20
C PRO A 176 -14.83 57.38 12.57
N ALA A 177 -15.14 58.41 13.34
CA ALA A 177 -14.63 58.72 14.67
C ALA A 177 -15.05 57.66 15.71
N ALA A 178 -14.12 57.37 16.61
CA ALA A 178 -14.33 56.50 17.76
C ALA A 178 -15.27 57.12 18.80
N THR A 179 -16.27 56.34 19.21
CA THR A 179 -17.18 56.67 20.32
C THR A 179 -16.54 56.19 21.64
N PRO A 180 -16.50 57.01 22.72
CA PRO A 180 -15.91 56.59 23.99
C PRO A 180 -16.83 55.62 24.74
N VAL A 181 -16.27 54.50 25.21
CA VAL A 181 -16.96 53.57 26.12
C VAL A 181 -16.95 54.13 27.55
N GLN A 182 -18.12 54.28 28.14
CA GLN A 182 -18.29 54.56 29.56
C GLN A 182 -18.12 53.32 30.41
N PRO A 183 -17.48 53.37 31.59
CA PRO A 183 -17.41 52.26 32.51
C PRO A 183 -18.69 52.16 33.36
N SER A 184 -19.31 50.98 33.33
CA SER A 184 -20.39 50.59 34.24
C SER A 184 -19.88 50.30 35.64
N ALA A 185 -20.41 50.98 36.63
CA ALA A 185 -20.16 50.79 38.05
C ALA A 185 -20.85 49.49 38.56
N LYS A 186 -20.18 48.85 39.51
CA LYS A 186 -20.70 47.73 40.33
C LYS A 186 -21.85 48.17 41.25
N LYS A 187 -22.77 47.22 41.40
CA LYS A 187 -23.43 46.90 42.65
C LYS A 187 -23.62 45.44 42.79
#